data_3bcc70036ce6b57e8ca003dd35d62fbd
#
_entry.id   3bcc70036ce6b57e8ca003dd35d62fbd
#
_cell.length_a   1.000
_cell.length_b   1.000
_cell.length_c   1.000
_cell.angle_alpha   90.00
_cell.angle_beta   90.00
_cell.angle_gamma   90.00
#
_symmetry.space_group_name_H-M   'P 1'
#
loop_
_entity.id
_entity.type
_entity.pdbx_description
1 polymer ?
#
loop_
_entity_poly.entity_id
_entity_poly.type
_entity_poly.pdbx_seq_one_letter_code
_entity_poly.pdbx_strand_id
1 'polypeptide(L)'
;MDGKAFLNEELVAPWVDWTKRFTQGRRLLEAGTYALTEGAIAAGCRFFGGYPITPATDIAEYMSKRLPMVGGYYVQAEDELAGMHMCAGASLGGLKAMTATSGPGYTLMHDAYGWAITNEIPVVVVDAMRVGPISGITGAPGQGEFYVSRYCTHGGNFETIVLSPNSVQETFWLTIDAFNLSERFRTVVTILTDQVISDMQEDLFLPRDYSELSTIIVPRRHNLTLPFYPGASDEIDFPPNVVGLGTGVCVSAYTHTPEGYDIEEMEAQWDQTQRLVNKIRHHSEQILRYEALGLDDADVIAVAYGAPARTVKTGVLEARRRGIRAGFLRLISLWPFPDELFARDKHYIVCELNYDGQLVREVQRAVPDKRKVHFMGKSAELHTVAELCAALEGVSVRHWLPELPYIWTEVR
;
A
#
# COMPACT_ATOMS: atom_id res chain seq x y z
N MET A 1 21.15 -16.74 29.48
CA MET A 1 21.78 -16.09 28.33
C MET A 1 20.72 -15.16 27.75
N ASP A 2 20.95 -13.85 27.89
CA ASP A 2 19.95 -12.85 27.54
C ASP A 2 19.70 -12.83 26.04
N GLY A 3 18.43 -13.04 25.66
CA GLY A 3 17.96 -13.10 24.28
C GLY A 3 18.02 -11.76 23.50
N LYS A 4 18.77 -10.78 23.99
CA LYS A 4 18.95 -9.46 23.35
C LYS A 4 20.11 -9.36 22.37
N ALA A 5 20.96 -10.39 22.26
CA ALA A 5 22.18 -10.32 21.45
C ALA A 5 22.02 -10.73 19.97
N PHE A 6 20.81 -11.11 19.53
CA PHE A 6 20.59 -11.62 18.15
C PHE A 6 19.71 -10.72 17.27
N LEU A 7 19.28 -9.59 17.76
CA LEU A 7 18.32 -8.72 17.06
C LEU A 7 18.96 -7.35 16.78
N ASN A 8 19.78 -7.26 15.74
CA ASN A 8 19.89 -5.99 15.03
C ASN A 8 18.63 -5.85 14.15
N GLU A 9 17.53 -5.41 14.78
CA GLU A 9 16.33 -4.98 14.06
C GLU A 9 16.64 -3.61 13.46
N GLU A 10 17.02 -3.59 12.19
CA GLU A 10 17.04 -2.37 11.42
C GLU A 10 15.63 -2.12 10.87
N LEU A 11 14.81 -1.43 11.68
CA LEU A 11 13.62 -0.76 11.18
C LEU A 11 14.09 0.48 10.42
N VAL A 12 14.40 0.29 9.14
CA VAL A 12 14.75 1.40 8.26
C VAL A 12 13.49 1.94 7.62
N ALA A 13 12.91 2.86 8.31
CA ALA A 13 11.99 3.85 7.76
C ALA A 13 12.02 5.04 8.71
N PRO A 14 11.54 6.21 8.30
CA PRO A 14 11.13 7.22 9.24
C PRO A 14 9.85 6.79 9.98
N TRP A 15 9.72 5.51 10.30
CA TRP A 15 8.75 5.03 11.25
C TRP A 15 9.04 5.72 12.56
N VAL A 16 8.26 6.69 12.79
CA VAL A 16 8.11 7.15 14.13
C VAL A 16 7.55 5.98 14.91
N ASP A 17 8.27 5.49 15.90
CA ASP A 17 7.68 4.56 16.87
C ASP A 17 6.56 5.32 17.60
N TRP A 18 5.38 5.26 17.00
CA TRP A 18 4.19 5.97 17.45
C TRP A 18 3.78 5.54 18.86
N THR A 19 4.14 4.31 19.28
CA THR A 19 3.83 3.80 20.61
C THR A 19 4.59 4.55 21.71
N LYS A 20 5.74 5.14 21.39
CA LYS A 20 6.53 5.95 22.32
C LYS A 20 6.05 7.40 22.49
N ARG A 21 5.23 7.90 21.56
CA ARG A 21 4.77 9.30 21.56
C ARG A 21 3.51 9.54 22.37
N PHE A 22 2.67 8.51 22.56
CA PHE A 22 1.40 8.65 23.23
C PHE A 22 1.40 7.89 24.54
N THR A 23 1.49 8.62 25.64
CA THR A 23 1.39 8.05 27.00
C THR A 23 -0.05 7.87 27.44
N GLN A 24 -1.03 8.47 26.72
CA GLN A 24 -2.46 8.39 27.02
C GLN A 24 -3.23 7.95 25.78
N GLY A 25 -3.97 6.86 25.92
CA GLY A 25 -4.76 6.31 24.83
C GLY A 25 -5.71 5.24 25.31
N ARG A 26 -6.43 4.64 24.34
CA ARG A 26 -7.32 3.49 24.57
C ARG A 26 -6.69 2.25 23.97
N ARG A 27 -6.66 1.16 24.72
CA ARG A 27 -6.37 -0.17 24.19
C ARG A 27 -7.67 -0.90 23.95
N LEU A 28 -7.81 -1.45 22.77
CA LEU A 28 -8.98 -2.15 22.28
C LEU A 28 -8.54 -3.48 21.68
N LEU A 29 -9.42 -4.46 21.63
CA LEU A 29 -9.26 -5.65 20.81
C LEU A 29 -10.19 -5.46 19.60
N GLU A 30 -9.61 -5.16 18.44
CA GLU A 30 -10.37 -4.74 17.27
C GLU A 30 -9.80 -5.33 15.98
N ALA A 31 -10.63 -5.34 14.92
CA ALA A 31 -10.24 -5.82 13.60
C ALA A 31 -9.41 -4.77 12.82
N GLY A 32 -8.69 -5.22 11.79
CA GLY A 32 -7.94 -4.33 10.89
C GLY A 32 -8.84 -3.34 10.17
N THR A 33 -10.05 -3.73 9.78
CA THR A 33 -11.06 -2.85 9.18
C THR A 33 -11.47 -1.69 10.10
N TYR A 34 -11.59 -1.95 11.41
CA TYR A 34 -11.83 -0.90 12.40
C TYR A 34 -10.63 0.04 12.53
N ALA A 35 -9.43 -0.52 12.64
CA ALA A 35 -8.19 0.26 12.76
C ALA A 35 -7.98 1.18 11.54
N LEU A 36 -8.28 0.69 10.34
CA LEU A 36 -8.23 1.45 9.10
C LEU A 36 -9.22 2.63 9.14
N THR A 37 -10.46 2.38 9.55
CA THR A 37 -11.48 3.42 9.69
C THR A 37 -11.04 4.51 10.66
N GLU A 38 -10.55 4.14 11.85
CA GLU A 38 -10.07 5.13 12.83
C GLU A 38 -8.82 5.87 12.33
N GLY A 39 -7.93 5.21 11.59
CA GLY A 39 -6.80 5.84 10.92
C GLY A 39 -7.24 6.91 9.90
N ALA A 40 -8.26 6.61 9.10
CA ALA A 40 -8.83 7.57 8.15
C ALA A 40 -9.48 8.76 8.86
N ILE A 41 -10.26 8.53 9.92
CA ILE A 41 -10.86 9.60 10.73
C ILE A 41 -9.77 10.48 11.36
N ALA A 42 -8.72 9.86 11.88
CA ALA A 42 -7.57 10.55 12.49
C ALA A 42 -6.79 11.37 11.46
N ALA A 43 -6.65 10.87 10.22
CA ALA A 43 -6.06 11.60 9.10
C ALA A 43 -6.89 12.78 8.61
N GLY A 44 -8.13 12.93 9.07
CA GLY A 44 -9.04 14.00 8.66
C GLY A 44 -9.92 13.62 7.45
N CYS A 45 -10.11 12.34 7.16
CA CYS A 45 -11.11 11.89 6.18
C CYS A 45 -12.50 12.39 6.56
N ARG A 46 -13.20 12.99 5.59
CA ARG A 46 -14.56 13.53 5.78
C ARG A 46 -15.52 13.09 4.69
N PHE A 47 -15.09 12.27 3.75
CA PHE A 47 -15.96 11.68 2.73
C PHE A 47 -15.58 10.22 2.48
N PHE A 48 -16.56 9.37 2.45
CA PHE A 48 -16.44 7.98 2.00
C PHE A 48 -17.55 7.70 0.98
N GLY A 49 -17.15 7.26 -0.20
CA GLY A 49 -18.06 6.75 -1.22
C GLY A 49 -17.66 5.33 -1.56
N GLY A 50 -18.58 4.37 -1.49
CA GLY A 50 -18.20 3.00 -1.78
C GLY A 50 -19.38 2.05 -1.92
N TYR A 51 -19.07 0.83 -2.36
CA TYR A 51 -20.00 -0.27 -2.52
C TYR A 51 -19.57 -1.43 -1.61
N PRO A 52 -20.51 -2.10 -0.91
CA PRO A 52 -20.16 -3.17 0.03
C PRO A 52 -19.68 -4.42 -0.70
N ILE A 53 -18.45 -4.86 -0.38
CA ILE A 53 -17.83 -6.08 -0.90
C ILE A 53 -16.91 -6.70 0.16
N THR A 54 -17.02 -8.00 0.41
CA THR A 54 -16.22 -8.73 1.41
C THR A 54 -14.76 -8.89 0.95
N PRO A 55 -13.74 -8.64 1.81
CA PRO A 55 -13.83 -8.31 3.25
C PRO A 55 -13.84 -6.82 3.56
N ALA A 56 -13.98 -5.92 2.60
CA ALA A 56 -14.00 -4.46 2.82
C ALA A 56 -15.34 -3.92 3.35
N THR A 57 -16.40 -4.74 3.43
CA THR A 57 -17.74 -4.31 3.87
C THR A 57 -17.72 -3.64 5.24
N ASP A 58 -16.96 -4.19 6.20
CA ASP A 58 -16.88 -3.66 7.56
C ASP A 58 -16.29 -2.24 7.60
N ILE A 59 -15.38 -1.91 6.68
CA ILE A 59 -14.85 -0.55 6.54
C ILE A 59 -15.99 0.42 6.22
N ALA A 60 -16.84 0.07 5.23
CA ALA A 60 -18.00 0.87 4.86
C ALA A 60 -18.99 1.01 6.03
N GLU A 61 -19.26 -0.07 6.77
CA GLU A 61 -20.13 -0.05 7.93
C GLU A 61 -19.57 0.83 9.06
N TYR A 62 -18.29 0.73 9.37
CA TYR A 62 -17.67 1.60 10.37
C TYR A 62 -17.66 3.06 9.91
N MET A 63 -17.35 3.34 8.65
CA MET A 63 -17.40 4.69 8.09
C MET A 63 -18.79 5.30 8.15
N SER A 64 -19.84 4.52 7.88
CA SER A 64 -21.24 5.00 7.98
C SER A 64 -21.62 5.48 9.37
N LYS A 65 -21.00 4.89 10.40
CA LYS A 65 -21.22 5.26 11.82
C LYS A 65 -20.31 6.40 12.24
N ARG A 66 -19.06 6.41 11.80
CA ARG A 66 -18.02 7.32 12.31
C ARG A 66 -18.03 8.69 11.62
N LEU A 67 -18.24 8.75 10.30
CA LEU A 67 -18.21 10.01 9.55
C LEU A 67 -19.23 11.04 10.03
N PRO A 68 -20.52 10.69 10.26
CA PRO A 68 -21.47 11.66 10.80
C PRO A 68 -21.06 12.25 12.15
N MET A 69 -20.35 11.48 12.99
CA MET A 69 -19.89 11.95 14.32
C MET A 69 -18.78 13.01 14.25
N VAL A 70 -18.11 13.13 13.10
CA VAL A 70 -17.02 14.10 12.87
C VAL A 70 -17.36 15.11 11.78
N GLY A 71 -18.65 15.23 11.41
CA GLY A 71 -19.12 16.17 10.38
C GLY A 71 -18.74 15.76 8.96
N GLY A 72 -18.52 14.47 8.73
CA GLY A 72 -18.25 13.90 7.41
C GLY A 72 -19.48 13.28 6.76
N TYR A 73 -19.31 12.81 5.52
CA TYR A 73 -20.36 12.27 4.67
C TYR A 73 -20.00 10.83 4.27
N TYR A 74 -20.99 9.95 4.39
CA TYR A 74 -20.95 8.58 3.88
C TYR A 74 -21.97 8.42 2.77
N VAL A 75 -21.57 7.88 1.63
CA VAL A 75 -22.44 7.58 0.50
C VAL A 75 -22.24 6.15 0.05
N GLN A 76 -23.29 5.35 0.10
CA GLN A 76 -23.30 4.05 -0.57
C GLN A 76 -23.63 4.28 -2.04
N ALA A 77 -22.66 3.95 -2.89
CA ALA A 77 -22.81 4.02 -4.34
C ALA A 77 -23.49 2.75 -4.89
N GLU A 78 -23.87 2.79 -6.16
CA GLU A 78 -24.43 1.61 -6.86
C GLU A 78 -23.35 0.62 -7.31
N ASP A 79 -22.11 1.10 -7.46
CA ASP A 79 -20.92 0.32 -7.77
C ASP A 79 -19.62 1.04 -7.33
N GLU A 80 -18.49 0.39 -7.50
CA GLU A 80 -17.18 0.92 -7.10
C GLU A 80 -16.70 2.05 -8.01
N LEU A 81 -17.09 2.05 -9.29
CA LEU A 81 -16.77 3.12 -10.24
C LEU A 81 -17.41 4.43 -9.81
N ALA A 82 -18.71 4.39 -9.48
CA ALA A 82 -19.44 5.54 -8.94
C ALA A 82 -18.85 5.99 -7.61
N GLY A 83 -18.51 5.06 -6.70
CA GLY A 83 -17.87 5.34 -5.42
C GLY A 83 -16.56 6.10 -5.57
N MET A 84 -15.68 5.67 -6.48
CA MET A 84 -14.40 6.34 -6.75
C MET A 84 -14.58 7.73 -7.34
N HIS A 85 -15.50 7.93 -8.30
CA HIS A 85 -15.80 9.26 -8.85
C HIS A 85 -16.35 10.22 -7.78
N MET A 86 -17.21 9.73 -6.88
CA MET A 86 -17.72 10.54 -5.77
C MET A 86 -16.59 10.97 -4.83
N CYS A 87 -15.63 10.08 -4.54
CA CYS A 87 -14.45 10.40 -3.74
C CYS A 87 -13.57 11.44 -4.41
N ALA A 88 -13.31 11.30 -5.71
CA ALA A 88 -12.54 12.28 -6.48
C ALA A 88 -13.25 13.64 -6.52
N GLY A 89 -14.58 13.67 -6.73
CA GLY A 89 -15.39 14.90 -6.66
C GLY A 89 -15.35 15.55 -5.27
N ALA A 90 -15.47 14.77 -4.21
CA ALA A 90 -15.36 15.26 -2.83
C ALA A 90 -13.96 15.83 -2.54
N SER A 91 -12.91 15.19 -3.06
CA SER A 91 -11.54 15.68 -2.94
C SER A 91 -11.36 17.02 -3.67
N LEU A 92 -11.89 17.15 -4.89
CA LEU A 92 -11.95 18.44 -5.61
C LEU A 92 -12.77 19.48 -4.87
N GLY A 93 -13.79 19.09 -4.11
CA GLY A 93 -14.54 19.97 -3.20
C GLY A 93 -13.80 20.36 -1.93
N GLY A 94 -12.57 19.89 -1.73
CA GLY A 94 -11.72 20.25 -0.59
C GLY A 94 -11.77 19.27 0.59
N LEU A 95 -12.42 18.11 0.47
CA LEU A 95 -12.46 17.10 1.51
C LEU A 95 -11.36 16.04 1.31
N LYS A 96 -10.83 15.48 2.38
CA LYS A 96 -10.11 14.21 2.30
C LYS A 96 -11.12 13.09 2.09
N ALA A 97 -10.91 12.26 1.07
CA ALA A 97 -11.85 11.25 0.63
C ALA A 97 -11.19 9.87 0.53
N MET A 98 -11.97 8.84 0.80
CA MET A 98 -11.54 7.44 0.72
C MET A 98 -12.66 6.55 0.18
N THR A 99 -12.27 5.51 -0.56
CA THR A 99 -13.11 4.36 -0.87
C THR A 99 -12.44 3.07 -0.41
N ALA A 100 -13.21 2.01 -0.23
CA ALA A 100 -12.71 0.68 0.10
C ALA A 100 -13.44 -0.39 -0.71
N THR A 101 -12.69 -1.38 -1.18
CA THR A 101 -13.18 -2.44 -2.06
C THR A 101 -12.36 -3.72 -1.90
N SER A 102 -12.60 -4.70 -2.77
CA SER A 102 -11.84 -5.95 -2.88
C SER A 102 -11.82 -6.41 -4.34
N GLY A 103 -10.68 -6.90 -4.82
CA GLY A 103 -10.50 -7.60 -6.09
C GLY A 103 -11.30 -7.08 -7.29
N PRO A 104 -12.47 -7.67 -7.60
CA PRO A 104 -13.23 -7.25 -8.79
C PRO A 104 -13.70 -5.80 -8.73
N GLY A 105 -14.04 -5.26 -7.56
CA GLY A 105 -14.42 -3.87 -7.41
C GLY A 105 -13.21 -2.94 -7.56
N TYR A 106 -12.01 -3.38 -7.16
CA TYR A 106 -10.78 -2.63 -7.42
C TYR A 106 -10.53 -2.46 -8.92
N THR A 107 -10.67 -3.52 -9.70
CA THR A 107 -10.52 -3.43 -11.17
C THR A 107 -11.63 -2.61 -11.83
N LEU A 108 -12.86 -2.66 -11.32
CA LEU A 108 -13.98 -1.90 -11.86
C LEU A 108 -13.77 -0.38 -11.75
N MET A 109 -13.14 0.10 -10.69
CA MET A 109 -12.95 1.54 -10.48
C MET A 109 -11.77 2.16 -11.25
N HIS A 110 -11.00 1.39 -12.02
CA HIS A 110 -9.74 1.84 -12.61
C HIS A 110 -9.89 2.98 -13.61
N ASP A 111 -11.03 3.14 -14.25
CA ASP A 111 -11.29 4.31 -15.09
C ASP A 111 -11.25 5.61 -14.25
N ALA A 112 -12.04 5.65 -13.18
CA ALA A 112 -12.05 6.78 -12.24
C ALA A 112 -10.72 6.97 -11.52
N TYR A 113 -10.01 5.88 -11.24
CA TYR A 113 -8.68 5.90 -10.65
C TYR A 113 -7.67 6.61 -11.58
N GLY A 114 -7.67 6.25 -12.87
CA GLY A 114 -6.83 6.87 -13.89
C GLY A 114 -7.15 8.35 -14.08
N TRP A 115 -8.44 8.70 -14.10
CA TRP A 115 -8.89 10.10 -14.14
C TRP A 115 -8.38 10.91 -12.94
N ALA A 116 -8.43 10.34 -11.74
CA ALA A 116 -7.91 10.99 -10.54
C ALA A 116 -6.38 11.18 -10.58
N ILE A 117 -5.61 10.20 -11.10
CA ILE A 117 -4.16 10.34 -11.30
C ILE A 117 -3.86 11.48 -12.29
N THR A 118 -4.52 11.48 -13.46
CA THR A 118 -4.30 12.48 -14.52
C THR A 118 -4.53 13.89 -14.02
N ASN A 119 -5.56 14.09 -13.20
CA ASN A 119 -5.92 15.37 -12.62
C ASN A 119 -5.26 15.66 -11.26
N GLU A 120 -4.33 14.81 -10.86
CA GLU A 120 -3.61 14.96 -9.61
C GLU A 120 -4.54 15.16 -8.39
N ILE A 121 -5.60 14.34 -8.30
CA ILE A 121 -6.62 14.42 -7.26
C ILE A 121 -6.25 13.48 -6.11
N PRO A 122 -6.01 13.98 -4.90
CA PRO A 122 -5.71 13.14 -3.74
C PRO A 122 -6.91 12.30 -3.31
N VAL A 123 -6.77 10.99 -3.35
CA VAL A 123 -7.77 10.03 -2.82
C VAL A 123 -7.03 8.84 -2.21
N VAL A 124 -7.54 8.28 -1.13
CA VAL A 124 -7.05 7.00 -0.61
C VAL A 124 -8.01 5.89 -1.06
N VAL A 125 -7.45 4.85 -1.64
CA VAL A 125 -8.18 3.65 -2.05
C VAL A 125 -7.69 2.48 -1.19
N VAL A 126 -8.61 1.70 -0.65
CA VAL A 126 -8.28 0.47 0.08
C VAL A 126 -8.74 -0.71 -0.74
N ASP A 127 -7.84 -1.62 -1.01
CA ASP A 127 -8.16 -2.93 -1.54
C ASP A 127 -7.86 -4.00 -0.48
N ALA A 128 -8.91 -4.59 0.05
CA ALA A 128 -8.82 -5.73 0.96
C ALA A 128 -8.78 -7.01 0.10
N MET A 129 -7.56 -7.41 -0.27
CA MET A 129 -7.30 -8.52 -1.16
C MET A 129 -7.88 -9.84 -0.66
N ARG A 130 -8.45 -10.60 -1.55
CA ARG A 130 -8.91 -11.97 -1.34
C ARG A 130 -8.51 -12.86 -2.50
N VAL A 131 -8.59 -14.18 -2.31
CA VAL A 131 -8.23 -15.10 -3.39
C VAL A 131 -9.19 -14.96 -4.59
N GLY A 132 -8.61 -14.70 -5.76
CA GLY A 132 -9.29 -14.69 -7.06
C GLY A 132 -9.20 -16.03 -7.79
N PRO A 133 -9.48 -16.06 -9.12
CA PRO A 133 -9.89 -14.90 -9.93
C PRO A 133 -11.35 -14.48 -9.71
N ILE A 134 -11.66 -13.27 -10.08
CA ILE A 134 -12.98 -12.62 -9.93
C ILE A 134 -13.48 -12.69 -8.48
N SER A 135 -14.65 -13.28 -8.21
CA SER A 135 -15.19 -13.40 -6.85
C SER A 135 -14.41 -14.36 -5.96
N GLY A 136 -13.76 -15.36 -6.52
CA GLY A 136 -12.93 -16.31 -5.80
C GLY A 136 -13.62 -16.95 -4.59
N ILE A 137 -12.91 -17.00 -3.46
CA ILE A 137 -13.43 -17.39 -2.15
C ILE A 137 -13.36 -16.18 -1.22
N THR A 138 -14.50 -15.60 -0.87
CA THR A 138 -14.61 -14.31 -0.18
C THR A 138 -13.95 -14.29 1.21
N GLY A 139 -13.91 -15.43 1.90
CA GLY A 139 -13.31 -15.58 3.22
C GLY A 139 -11.91 -16.20 3.20
N ALA A 140 -11.20 -16.23 2.06
CA ALA A 140 -9.87 -16.80 1.95
C ALA A 140 -8.83 -15.78 1.51
N PRO A 141 -7.61 -15.84 2.09
CA PRO A 141 -6.56 -14.88 1.77
C PRO A 141 -6.01 -15.07 0.35
N GLY A 142 -5.65 -13.94 -0.28
CA GLY A 142 -4.99 -13.89 -1.58
C GLY A 142 -4.18 -12.62 -1.74
N GLN A 143 -3.26 -12.59 -2.69
CA GLN A 143 -2.43 -11.45 -3.05
C GLN A 143 -2.27 -11.43 -4.58
N GLY A 144 -3.38 -11.20 -5.29
CA GLY A 144 -3.45 -11.16 -6.75
C GLY A 144 -3.33 -9.77 -7.34
N GLU A 145 -3.41 -8.72 -6.52
CA GLU A 145 -3.55 -7.34 -6.95
C GLU A 145 -2.22 -6.55 -6.98
N PHE A 146 -1.08 -7.21 -6.78
CA PHE A 146 0.23 -6.56 -6.77
C PHE A 146 0.51 -5.81 -8.09
N TYR A 147 0.37 -6.47 -9.24
CA TYR A 147 0.54 -5.80 -10.54
C TYR A 147 -0.63 -4.90 -10.91
N VAL A 148 -1.83 -5.26 -10.53
CA VAL A 148 -3.02 -4.45 -10.78
C VAL A 148 -2.91 -3.10 -10.08
N SER A 149 -2.31 -3.05 -8.88
CA SER A 149 -2.09 -1.79 -8.15
C SER A 149 -1.03 -0.89 -8.79
N ARG A 150 -0.14 -1.45 -9.63
CA ARG A 150 0.86 -0.68 -10.39
C ARG A 150 0.32 -0.19 -11.72
N TYR A 151 -0.36 -1.07 -12.43
CA TYR A 151 -0.87 -0.84 -13.78
C TYR A 151 -2.40 -0.73 -13.75
N CYS A 152 -2.88 0.11 -12.84
CA CYS A 152 -4.29 0.21 -12.47
C CYS A 152 -5.18 0.92 -13.50
N THR A 153 -4.63 1.47 -14.58
CA THR A 153 -5.41 2.07 -15.66
C THR A 153 -4.68 1.94 -16.99
N HIS A 154 -5.36 2.19 -18.10
CA HIS A 154 -4.73 2.10 -19.41
C HIS A 154 -3.68 3.20 -19.65
N GLY A 155 -2.79 2.96 -20.59
CA GLY A 155 -1.81 3.94 -21.08
C GLY A 155 -0.51 4.00 -20.30
N GLY A 156 -0.46 3.59 -19.04
CA GLY A 156 0.75 3.73 -18.22
C GLY A 156 1.15 5.20 -18.06
N ASN A 157 2.46 5.50 -18.12
CA ASN A 157 3.00 6.87 -18.04
C ASN A 157 2.70 7.58 -16.71
N PHE A 158 2.62 6.82 -15.62
CA PHE A 158 2.47 7.30 -14.25
C PHE A 158 3.17 6.35 -13.28
N GLU A 159 3.42 6.79 -12.07
CA GLU A 159 3.78 5.94 -10.94
C GLU A 159 2.63 5.87 -9.93
N THR A 160 2.61 4.81 -9.13
CA THR A 160 1.65 4.62 -8.05
C THR A 160 2.34 4.57 -6.70
N ILE A 161 1.61 4.93 -5.64
CA ILE A 161 2.04 4.74 -4.25
C ILE A 161 1.14 3.66 -3.66
N VAL A 162 1.75 2.56 -3.24
CA VAL A 162 1.02 1.40 -2.71
C VAL A 162 1.67 0.93 -1.42
N LEU A 163 0.88 0.83 -0.36
CA LEU A 163 1.32 0.43 0.98
C LEU A 163 0.61 -0.84 1.42
N SER A 164 1.29 -1.71 2.18
CA SER A 164 0.69 -2.94 2.68
C SER A 164 1.00 -3.17 4.16
N PRO A 165 -0.02 -3.13 5.05
CA PRO A 165 0.13 -3.42 6.48
C PRO A 165 0.26 -4.92 6.75
N ASN A 166 0.83 -5.28 7.91
CA ASN A 166 0.84 -6.66 8.40
C ASN A 166 0.31 -6.84 9.83
N SER A 167 -0.29 -5.81 10.41
CA SER A 167 -0.95 -5.88 11.72
C SER A 167 -2.06 -4.86 11.84
N VAL A 168 -2.96 -5.09 12.78
CA VAL A 168 -4.07 -4.16 13.08
C VAL A 168 -3.55 -2.79 13.47
N GLN A 169 -2.55 -2.73 14.34
CA GLN A 169 -1.96 -1.46 14.76
C GLN A 169 -1.30 -0.73 13.59
N GLU A 170 -0.58 -1.43 12.74
CA GLU A 170 0.08 -0.84 11.58
C GLU A 170 -0.92 -0.32 10.55
N THR A 171 -2.06 -1.00 10.39
CA THR A 171 -3.14 -0.55 9.51
C THR A 171 -3.61 0.86 9.90
N PHE A 172 -3.75 1.15 11.20
CA PHE A 172 -4.09 2.50 11.68
C PHE A 172 -3.06 3.53 11.22
N TRP A 173 -1.77 3.27 11.42
CA TRP A 173 -0.71 4.22 11.09
C TRP A 173 -0.51 4.39 9.59
N LEU A 174 -0.52 3.29 8.83
CA LEU A 174 -0.37 3.35 7.37
C LEU A 174 -1.55 4.05 6.70
N THR A 175 -2.74 4.00 7.28
CA THR A 175 -3.88 4.77 6.77
C THR A 175 -3.63 6.26 6.90
N ILE A 176 -3.10 6.73 8.03
CA ILE A 176 -2.73 8.14 8.20
C ILE A 176 -1.64 8.53 7.19
N ASP A 177 -0.64 7.68 7.03
CA ASP A 177 0.46 7.88 6.08
C ASP A 177 -0.05 7.95 4.63
N ALA A 178 -0.98 7.08 4.26
CA ALA A 178 -1.59 7.08 2.92
C ALA A 178 -2.27 8.41 2.60
N PHE A 179 -3.01 8.99 3.55
CA PHE A 179 -3.60 10.32 3.36
C PHE A 179 -2.54 11.41 3.25
N ASN A 180 -1.49 11.36 4.07
CA ASN A 180 -0.40 12.32 4.01
C ASN A 180 0.34 12.26 2.67
N LEU A 181 0.65 11.05 2.18
CA LEU A 181 1.29 10.85 0.88
C LEU A 181 0.36 11.28 -0.26
N SER A 182 -0.93 10.95 -0.19
CA SER A 182 -1.90 11.32 -1.21
C SER A 182 -2.00 12.85 -1.39
N GLU A 183 -2.11 13.60 -0.30
CA GLU A 183 -2.15 15.06 -0.32
C GLU A 183 -0.82 15.66 -0.83
N ARG A 184 0.31 15.16 -0.33
CA ARG A 184 1.63 15.66 -0.64
C ARG A 184 2.02 15.44 -2.08
N PHE A 185 1.78 14.24 -2.60
CA PHE A 185 2.11 13.85 -3.97
C PHE A 185 1.00 14.17 -4.96
N ARG A 186 -0.14 14.66 -4.52
CA ARG A 186 -1.32 14.93 -5.37
C ARG A 186 -1.61 13.71 -6.25
N THR A 187 -1.90 12.58 -5.63
CA THR A 187 -2.15 11.34 -6.35
C THR A 187 -3.06 10.42 -5.55
N VAL A 188 -3.55 9.39 -6.20
CA VAL A 188 -4.22 8.29 -5.50
C VAL A 188 -3.17 7.44 -4.79
N VAL A 189 -3.42 7.11 -3.53
CA VAL A 189 -2.61 6.15 -2.75
C VAL A 189 -3.44 4.94 -2.43
N THR A 190 -2.93 3.75 -2.73
CA THR A 190 -3.60 2.49 -2.43
C THR A 190 -3.02 1.83 -1.18
N ILE A 191 -3.91 1.37 -0.31
CA ILE A 191 -3.58 0.43 0.77
C ILE A 191 -4.02 -0.96 0.30
N LEU A 192 -3.04 -1.83 0.01
CA LEU A 192 -3.27 -3.25 -0.20
C LEU A 192 -3.20 -3.96 1.14
N THR A 193 -4.33 -4.09 1.80
CA THR A 193 -4.50 -5.02 2.92
C THR A 193 -4.93 -6.39 2.39
N ASP A 194 -4.93 -7.40 3.21
CA ASP A 194 -5.45 -8.71 2.83
C ASP A 194 -6.57 -9.15 3.79
N GLN A 195 -7.30 -10.19 3.41
CA GLN A 195 -8.42 -10.71 4.19
C GLN A 195 -8.02 -11.03 5.64
N VAL A 196 -6.80 -11.59 5.86
CA VAL A 196 -6.35 -11.94 7.22
C VAL A 196 -6.17 -10.70 8.08
N ILE A 197 -5.45 -9.69 7.56
CA ILE A 197 -5.21 -8.43 8.29
C ILE A 197 -6.52 -7.68 8.51
N SER A 198 -7.44 -7.74 7.54
CA SER A 198 -8.74 -7.06 7.62
C SER A 198 -9.62 -7.63 8.73
N ASP A 199 -9.69 -8.96 8.84
CA ASP A 199 -10.65 -9.65 9.74
C ASP A 199 -10.08 -10.01 11.10
N MET A 200 -8.74 -10.21 11.21
CA MET A 200 -8.12 -10.61 12.48
C MET A 200 -8.24 -9.52 13.54
N GLN A 201 -8.43 -9.93 14.77
CA GLN A 201 -8.47 -9.05 15.94
C GLN A 201 -7.13 -9.06 16.68
N GLU A 202 -6.61 -7.88 16.93
CA GLU A 202 -5.38 -7.68 17.73
C GLU A 202 -5.53 -6.53 18.72
N ASP A 203 -4.54 -6.39 19.59
CA ASP A 203 -4.41 -5.23 20.48
C ASP A 203 -4.18 -3.96 19.63
N LEU A 204 -5.10 -3.03 19.73
CA LEU A 204 -5.08 -1.74 19.04
C LEU A 204 -4.97 -0.62 20.06
N PHE A 205 -3.90 0.14 19.99
CA PHE A 205 -3.74 1.36 20.77
C PHE A 205 -4.10 2.58 19.92
N LEU A 206 -5.11 3.33 20.36
CA LEU A 206 -5.53 4.58 19.74
C LEU A 206 -5.23 5.76 20.67
N PRO A 207 -4.65 6.87 20.18
CA PRO A 207 -4.54 8.11 20.94
C PRO A 207 -5.91 8.55 21.46
N ARG A 208 -5.93 9.18 22.64
CA ARG A 208 -7.18 9.68 23.22
C ARG A 208 -7.78 10.82 22.41
N ASP A 209 -6.92 11.67 21.87
CA ASP A 209 -7.26 12.79 21.02
C ASP A 209 -6.41 12.75 19.74
N TYR A 210 -7.06 12.70 18.59
CA TYR A 210 -6.39 12.68 17.30
C TYR A 210 -5.74 14.02 16.92
N SER A 211 -6.11 15.12 17.57
CA SER A 211 -5.42 16.42 17.41
C SER A 211 -3.96 16.39 17.90
N GLU A 212 -3.60 15.42 18.75
CA GLU A 212 -2.23 15.19 19.19
C GLU A 212 -1.33 14.61 18.09
N LEU A 213 -1.90 14.14 16.98
CA LEU A 213 -1.19 13.59 15.83
C LEU A 213 -0.58 14.73 14.97
N SER A 214 0.44 15.39 15.50
CA SER A 214 1.07 16.57 14.88
C SER A 214 1.74 16.31 13.50
N THR A 215 1.78 15.04 13.07
CA THR A 215 2.36 14.64 11.79
C THR A 215 1.33 14.55 10.65
N ILE A 216 0.06 14.78 10.94
CA ILE A 216 -0.98 14.84 9.90
C ILE A 216 -0.76 16.08 9.05
N ILE A 217 -0.56 15.88 7.76
CA ILE A 217 -0.46 16.98 6.80
C ILE A 217 -1.84 17.58 6.61
N VAL A 218 -1.98 18.86 6.95
CA VAL A 218 -3.23 19.57 6.69
C VAL A 218 -3.38 19.77 5.19
N PRO A 219 -4.55 19.50 4.60
CA PRO A 219 -4.80 19.74 3.18
C PRO A 219 -4.47 21.17 2.77
N ARG A 220 -3.67 21.35 1.72
CA ARG A 220 -3.27 22.67 1.22
C ARG A 220 -4.26 23.20 0.20
N ARG A 221 -5.50 23.41 0.61
CA ARG A 221 -6.60 23.75 -0.27
C ARG A 221 -6.88 25.24 -0.34
N HIS A 222 -5.83 26.06 -0.16
CA HIS A 222 -5.97 27.51 -0.13
C HIS A 222 -5.37 28.20 -1.34
N ASN A 223 -4.74 27.47 -2.26
CA ASN A 223 -4.17 28.08 -3.44
C ASN A 223 -5.25 28.37 -4.47
N LEU A 224 -5.51 29.65 -4.66
CA LEU A 224 -6.49 30.17 -5.62
C LEU A 224 -5.79 30.82 -6.81
N THR A 225 -4.46 30.67 -6.91
CA THR A 225 -3.65 31.30 -7.97
C THR A 225 -3.20 30.28 -9.01
N LEU A 226 -3.06 30.74 -10.25
CA LEU A 226 -2.48 29.97 -11.35
C LEU A 226 -0.95 29.83 -11.15
N PRO A 227 -0.33 28.76 -11.65
CA PRO A 227 -0.94 27.62 -12.34
C PRO A 227 -1.61 26.62 -11.37
N PHE A 228 -2.59 25.87 -11.84
CA PHE A 228 -3.23 24.77 -11.09
C PHE A 228 -2.45 23.46 -11.20
N TYR A 229 -1.65 23.32 -12.26
CA TYR A 229 -0.78 22.19 -12.53
C TYR A 229 0.63 22.71 -12.82
N PRO A 230 1.66 22.16 -12.20
CA PRO A 230 3.02 22.71 -12.29
C PRO A 230 3.82 22.26 -13.54
N GLY A 231 3.16 21.85 -14.62
CA GLY A 231 3.82 21.38 -15.85
C GLY A 231 4.70 20.15 -15.60
N ALA A 232 5.89 20.11 -16.19
CA ALA A 232 6.84 19.00 -16.06
C ALA A 232 7.58 18.96 -14.71
N SER A 233 7.31 19.91 -13.79
CA SER A 233 7.97 19.96 -12.48
C SER A 233 7.69 18.71 -11.64
N ASP A 234 8.72 18.17 -10.99
CA ASP A 234 8.62 17.06 -10.03
C ASP A 234 8.29 17.53 -8.61
N GLU A 235 8.00 18.82 -8.42
CA GLU A 235 7.65 19.39 -7.12
C GLU A 235 6.49 18.61 -6.48
N ILE A 236 6.75 18.09 -5.27
CA ILE A 236 5.73 17.60 -4.35
C ILE A 236 5.30 18.76 -3.44
N ASP A 237 4.28 18.60 -2.66
CA ASP A 237 3.77 19.68 -1.82
C ASP A 237 3.11 20.85 -2.59
N PHE A 238 2.90 20.73 -3.90
CA PHE A 238 2.13 21.67 -4.67
C PHE A 238 0.65 21.61 -4.28
N PRO A 239 -0.01 22.74 -3.96
CA PRO A 239 -1.37 22.71 -3.43
C PRO A 239 -2.38 22.01 -4.35
N PRO A 240 -3.22 21.09 -3.85
CA PRO A 240 -4.28 20.49 -4.64
C PRO A 240 -5.32 21.50 -5.11
N ASN A 241 -5.89 21.25 -6.29
CA ASN A 241 -6.98 22.07 -6.84
C ASN A 241 -8.26 21.94 -5.99
N VAL A 242 -8.98 23.04 -5.85
CA VAL A 242 -10.30 23.06 -5.20
C VAL A 242 -11.31 23.74 -6.10
N VAL A 243 -12.38 23.01 -6.41
CA VAL A 243 -13.51 23.50 -7.20
C VAL A 243 -14.49 24.26 -6.28
N GLY A 244 -15.17 25.26 -6.85
CA GLY A 244 -16.22 25.98 -6.12
C GLY A 244 -15.78 27.24 -5.39
N LEU A 245 -14.46 27.57 -5.44
CA LEU A 245 -13.93 28.79 -4.82
C LEU A 245 -13.87 30.01 -5.76
N GLY A 246 -14.49 29.93 -6.94
CA GLY A 246 -14.50 31.03 -7.92
C GLY A 246 -13.19 31.18 -8.68
N THR A 247 -12.31 30.19 -8.67
CA THR A 247 -10.98 30.23 -9.31
C THR A 247 -10.98 29.83 -10.78
N GLY A 248 -12.06 29.24 -11.28
CA GLY A 248 -12.14 28.77 -12.66
C GLY A 248 -11.30 27.51 -12.94
N VAL A 249 -11.03 26.69 -11.91
CA VAL A 249 -10.32 25.41 -12.09
C VAL A 249 -11.04 24.57 -13.13
N CYS A 250 -10.33 24.18 -14.17
CA CYS A 250 -10.77 23.19 -15.15
C CYS A 250 -10.20 21.81 -14.76
N VAL A 251 -11.01 20.78 -14.88
CA VAL A 251 -10.65 19.39 -14.60
C VAL A 251 -11.11 18.54 -15.78
N SER A 252 -10.19 17.93 -16.47
CA SER A 252 -10.41 17.24 -17.74
C SER A 252 -9.95 15.78 -17.70
N ALA A 253 -10.46 14.97 -18.60
CA ALA A 253 -9.93 13.63 -18.87
C ALA A 253 -8.76 13.63 -19.85
N TYR A 254 -8.45 14.78 -20.46
CA TYR A 254 -7.41 14.92 -21.47
C TYR A 254 -6.10 15.46 -20.88
N THR A 255 -5.07 15.49 -21.72
CA THR A 255 -3.88 16.30 -21.48
C THR A 255 -4.30 17.76 -21.32
N HIS A 256 -3.70 18.44 -20.35
CA HIS A 256 -4.13 19.81 -20.00
C HIS A 256 -2.94 20.74 -19.83
N THR A 257 -3.22 22.02 -20.04
CA THR A 257 -2.27 23.10 -19.77
C THR A 257 -2.07 23.29 -18.26
N PRO A 258 -1.09 24.09 -17.80
CA PRO A 258 -0.96 24.46 -16.39
C PRO A 258 -2.20 25.15 -15.80
N GLU A 259 -3.09 25.68 -16.61
CA GLU A 259 -4.38 26.28 -16.22
C GLU A 259 -5.51 25.23 -16.16
N GLY A 260 -5.27 24.01 -16.65
CA GLY A 260 -6.23 22.90 -16.65
C GLY A 260 -7.09 22.78 -17.91
N TYR A 261 -6.83 23.57 -18.95
CA TYR A 261 -7.56 23.47 -20.22
C TYR A 261 -7.02 22.34 -21.09
N ASP A 262 -7.90 21.66 -21.79
CA ASP A 262 -7.55 20.58 -22.72
C ASP A 262 -6.61 21.09 -23.81
N ILE A 263 -5.60 20.26 -24.14
CA ILE A 263 -4.66 20.55 -25.21
C ILE A 263 -4.23 19.25 -25.89
N GLU A 264 -4.18 19.26 -27.23
CA GLU A 264 -3.76 18.12 -28.06
C GLU A 264 -2.35 18.35 -28.63
N GLU A 265 -1.38 18.69 -27.78
CA GLU A 265 0.01 18.92 -28.15
C GLU A 265 0.92 17.86 -27.55
N MET A 266 1.85 17.33 -28.37
CA MET A 266 2.78 16.27 -27.92
C MET A 266 3.71 16.73 -26.79
N GLU A 267 4.12 17.98 -26.77
CA GLU A 267 4.98 18.54 -25.73
C GLU A 267 4.24 18.60 -24.39
N ALA A 268 2.99 19.08 -24.37
CA ALA A 268 2.17 19.12 -23.17
C ALA A 268 1.90 17.72 -22.61
N GLN A 269 1.64 16.73 -23.49
CA GLN A 269 1.51 15.33 -23.09
C GLN A 269 2.80 14.79 -22.48
N TRP A 270 3.96 15.14 -23.04
CA TRP A 270 5.25 14.73 -22.53
C TRP A 270 5.53 15.34 -21.15
N ASP A 271 5.25 16.62 -20.96
CA ASP A 271 5.42 17.33 -19.71
C ASP A 271 4.54 16.74 -18.60
N GLN A 272 3.28 16.49 -18.90
CA GLN A 272 2.35 15.85 -17.96
C GLN A 272 2.82 14.44 -17.58
N THR A 273 3.26 13.63 -18.54
CA THR A 273 3.81 12.31 -18.29
C THR A 273 5.06 12.36 -17.41
N GLN A 274 6.00 13.28 -17.70
CA GLN A 274 7.19 13.46 -16.88
C GLN A 274 6.81 13.77 -15.42
N ARG A 275 5.85 14.66 -15.22
CA ARG A 275 5.39 14.99 -13.87
C ARG A 275 4.78 13.79 -13.16
N LEU A 276 3.81 13.09 -13.78
CA LEU A 276 3.11 11.96 -13.16
C LEU A 276 4.04 10.81 -12.77
N VAL A 277 5.19 10.69 -13.47
CA VAL A 277 6.22 9.69 -13.15
C VAL A 277 7.25 10.26 -12.16
N ASN A 278 7.85 11.38 -12.48
CA ASN A 278 9.05 11.87 -11.78
C ASN A 278 8.75 12.40 -10.38
N LYS A 279 7.60 13.02 -10.14
CA LYS A 279 7.22 13.46 -8.78
C LYS A 279 7.21 12.31 -7.76
N ILE A 280 7.03 11.07 -8.20
CA ILE A 280 7.08 9.89 -7.33
C ILE A 280 8.47 9.26 -7.34
N ARG A 281 9.08 9.04 -8.53
CA ARG A 281 10.39 8.38 -8.64
C ARG A 281 11.51 9.17 -7.99
N HIS A 282 11.56 10.48 -8.21
CA HIS A 282 12.64 11.33 -7.66
C HIS A 282 12.52 11.53 -6.14
N HIS A 283 11.37 11.21 -5.56
CA HIS A 283 11.13 11.32 -4.12
C HIS A 283 10.77 9.97 -3.47
N SER A 284 11.18 8.87 -4.10
CA SER A 284 10.86 7.51 -3.64
C SER A 284 11.35 7.22 -2.23
N GLU A 285 12.47 7.83 -1.78
CA GLU A 285 12.98 7.71 -0.42
C GLU A 285 12.02 8.24 0.64
N GLN A 286 11.11 9.14 0.28
CA GLN A 286 10.07 9.64 1.19
C GLN A 286 8.86 8.69 1.30
N ILE A 287 8.75 7.76 0.35
CA ILE A 287 7.67 6.78 0.26
C ILE A 287 8.13 5.42 0.80
N LEU A 288 9.41 5.09 0.62
CA LEU A 288 9.97 3.79 0.95
C LEU A 288 9.81 3.45 2.44
N ARG A 289 9.19 2.32 2.69
CA ARG A 289 9.03 1.71 4.02
C ARG A 289 9.21 0.21 3.91
N TYR A 290 10.04 -0.35 4.75
CA TYR A 290 10.28 -1.79 4.84
C TYR A 290 10.72 -2.19 6.25
N GLU A 291 10.68 -3.47 6.52
CA GLU A 291 11.22 -4.07 7.74
C GLU A 291 12.27 -5.10 7.34
N ALA A 292 13.42 -5.05 7.99
CA ALA A 292 14.53 -5.94 7.69
C ALA A 292 15.12 -6.54 8.97
N LEU A 293 15.62 -7.78 8.86
CA LEU A 293 16.29 -8.47 9.96
C LEU A 293 17.39 -9.36 9.40
N GLY A 294 18.62 -9.15 9.86
CA GLY A 294 19.76 -10.03 9.61
C GLY A 294 20.14 -10.14 8.13
N LEU A 295 20.02 -9.07 7.33
CA LEU A 295 20.33 -9.12 5.88
C LEU A 295 21.82 -9.27 5.60
N ASP A 296 22.67 -8.68 6.43
CA ASP A 296 24.11 -8.58 6.14
C ASP A 296 24.82 -9.92 6.28
N ASP A 297 24.49 -10.71 7.30
CA ASP A 297 25.08 -12.02 7.55
C ASP A 297 24.30 -13.19 6.90
N ALA A 298 23.18 -12.89 6.21
CA ALA A 298 22.33 -13.91 5.60
C ALA A 298 22.99 -14.56 4.37
N ASP A 299 22.77 -15.84 4.19
CA ASP A 299 22.99 -16.57 2.92
C ASP A 299 21.73 -16.58 2.07
N VAL A 300 20.57 -16.58 2.72
CA VAL A 300 19.26 -16.57 2.10
C VAL A 300 18.35 -15.55 2.79
N ILE A 301 17.64 -14.75 2.00
CA ILE A 301 16.71 -13.71 2.47
C ILE A 301 15.27 -14.12 2.10
N ALA A 302 14.41 -14.24 3.09
CA ALA A 302 12.99 -14.45 2.87
C ALA A 302 12.29 -13.10 2.69
N VAL A 303 11.51 -12.98 1.61
CA VAL A 303 10.83 -11.74 1.21
C VAL A 303 9.32 -11.95 1.24
N ALA A 304 8.57 -11.01 1.82
CA ALA A 304 7.11 -11.04 1.84
C ALA A 304 6.51 -9.65 2.05
N TYR A 305 5.19 -9.53 1.89
CA TYR A 305 4.38 -8.38 2.31
C TYR A 305 3.05 -8.85 2.91
N GLY A 306 2.30 -7.96 3.56
CA GLY A 306 1.00 -8.28 4.14
C GLY A 306 1.05 -9.41 5.20
N ALA A 307 -0.01 -10.19 5.30
CA ALA A 307 -0.14 -11.27 6.29
C ALA A 307 0.97 -12.34 6.21
N PRO A 308 1.43 -12.82 5.04
CA PRO A 308 2.53 -13.77 4.94
C PRO A 308 3.79 -13.34 5.69
N ALA A 309 4.10 -12.05 5.72
CA ALA A 309 5.30 -11.53 6.36
C ALA A 309 5.38 -11.89 7.86
N ARG A 310 4.26 -12.09 8.53
CA ARG A 310 4.18 -12.50 9.95
C ARG A 310 4.76 -13.89 10.14
N THR A 311 4.32 -14.83 9.32
CA THR A 311 4.81 -16.22 9.36
C THR A 311 6.26 -16.28 8.88
N VAL A 312 6.60 -15.54 7.85
CA VAL A 312 7.96 -15.47 7.30
C VAL A 312 8.95 -14.95 8.34
N LYS A 313 8.64 -13.86 9.04
CA LYS A 313 9.48 -13.35 10.13
C LYS A 313 9.72 -14.42 11.21
N THR A 314 8.65 -15.11 11.61
CA THR A 314 8.73 -16.19 12.63
C THR A 314 9.59 -17.35 12.14
N GLY A 315 9.43 -17.75 10.86
CA GLY A 315 10.24 -18.82 10.25
C GLY A 315 11.72 -18.47 10.17
N VAL A 316 12.05 -17.23 9.81
CA VAL A 316 13.44 -16.75 9.80
C VAL A 316 14.05 -16.76 11.20
N LEU A 317 13.32 -16.28 12.22
CA LEU A 317 13.79 -16.30 13.60
C LEU A 317 14.06 -17.75 14.08
N GLU A 318 13.18 -18.69 13.75
CA GLU A 318 13.34 -20.10 14.10
C GLU A 318 14.52 -20.73 13.32
N ALA A 319 14.67 -20.46 12.04
CA ALA A 319 15.80 -20.91 11.24
C ALA A 319 17.15 -20.41 11.82
N ARG A 320 17.20 -19.14 12.22
CA ARG A 320 18.39 -18.57 12.89
C ARG A 320 18.70 -19.26 14.22
N ARG A 321 17.69 -19.64 15.01
CA ARG A 321 17.91 -20.44 16.25
C ARG A 321 18.52 -21.82 15.96
N ARG A 322 18.30 -22.36 14.76
CA ARG A 322 18.90 -23.61 14.27
C ARG A 322 20.26 -23.42 13.61
N GLY A 323 20.82 -22.20 13.63
CA GLY A 323 22.13 -21.89 13.05
C GLY A 323 22.12 -21.57 11.55
N ILE A 324 20.96 -21.43 10.91
CA ILE A 324 20.83 -21.05 9.51
C ILE A 324 20.98 -19.53 9.40
N ARG A 325 21.86 -19.04 8.55
CA ARG A 325 22.03 -17.62 8.29
C ARG A 325 20.93 -17.11 7.33
N ALA A 326 19.73 -16.97 7.87
CA ALA A 326 18.57 -16.47 7.15
C ALA A 326 18.31 -15.00 7.48
N GLY A 327 17.96 -14.20 6.45
CA GLY A 327 17.49 -12.83 6.57
C GLY A 327 15.99 -12.72 6.31
N PHE A 328 15.38 -11.65 6.80
CA PHE A 328 13.99 -11.31 6.54
C PHE A 328 13.92 -9.91 5.93
N LEU A 329 13.16 -9.77 4.87
CA LEU A 329 12.84 -8.50 4.23
C LEU A 329 11.33 -8.43 3.97
N ARG A 330 10.65 -7.52 4.64
CA ARG A 330 9.25 -7.22 4.40
C ARG A 330 9.11 -5.90 3.68
N LEU A 331 8.39 -5.91 2.57
CA LEU A 331 7.99 -4.68 1.90
C LEU A 331 6.71 -4.15 2.57
N ILE A 332 6.73 -2.86 2.93
CA ILE A 332 5.59 -2.10 3.40
C ILE A 332 5.13 -1.18 2.28
N SER A 333 6.06 -0.46 1.63
CA SER A 333 5.82 0.16 0.34
C SER A 333 6.06 -0.87 -0.76
N LEU A 334 5.04 -1.11 -1.59
CA LEU A 334 5.12 -2.04 -2.71
C LEU A 334 5.46 -1.31 -4.01
N TRP A 335 4.93 -0.10 -4.17
CA TRP A 335 5.20 0.78 -5.29
C TRP A 335 5.42 2.22 -4.80
N PRO A 336 6.39 2.98 -5.36
CA PRO A 336 7.40 2.52 -6.34
C PRO A 336 8.21 1.34 -5.80
N PHE A 337 8.60 0.41 -6.69
CA PHE A 337 9.33 -0.80 -6.27
C PHE A 337 10.73 -0.44 -5.78
N PRO A 338 11.17 -0.94 -4.62
CA PRO A 338 12.45 -0.56 -4.01
C PRO A 338 13.62 -1.43 -4.52
N ASP A 339 14.04 -1.21 -5.75
CA ASP A 339 15.10 -1.99 -6.41
C ASP A 339 16.40 -2.08 -5.59
N GLU A 340 16.74 -1.01 -4.89
CA GLU A 340 17.94 -0.91 -4.07
C GLU A 340 18.03 -1.92 -2.94
N LEU A 341 16.91 -2.41 -2.43
CA LEU A 341 16.88 -3.43 -1.37
C LEU A 341 17.34 -4.80 -1.87
N PHE A 342 17.34 -5.03 -3.19
CA PHE A 342 17.66 -6.28 -3.84
C PHE A 342 19.05 -6.30 -4.53
N ALA A 343 19.86 -5.27 -4.33
CA ALA A 343 21.19 -5.18 -4.93
C ALA A 343 22.21 -6.20 -4.37
N ARG A 344 21.87 -6.94 -3.31
CA ARG A 344 22.75 -7.94 -2.67
C ARG A 344 22.79 -9.22 -3.49
N ASP A 345 24.00 -9.77 -3.69
CA ASP A 345 24.19 -11.09 -4.34
C ASP A 345 23.91 -12.23 -3.33
N LYS A 346 22.67 -12.45 -2.99
CA LYS A 346 22.17 -13.45 -2.04
C LYS A 346 21.11 -14.34 -2.69
N HIS A 347 20.78 -15.46 -2.05
CA HIS A 347 19.57 -16.19 -2.38
C HIS A 347 18.34 -15.48 -1.78
N TYR A 348 17.25 -15.50 -2.52
CA TYR A 348 15.97 -14.96 -2.07
C TYR A 348 14.88 -16.02 -2.14
N ILE A 349 14.02 -16.10 -1.13
CA ILE A 349 12.78 -16.89 -1.14
C ILE A 349 11.64 -15.90 -1.02
N VAL A 350 10.84 -15.77 -2.09
CA VAL A 350 9.71 -14.84 -2.13
C VAL A 350 8.42 -15.59 -1.79
N CYS A 351 7.78 -15.17 -0.70
CA CYS A 351 6.56 -15.76 -0.16
C CYS A 351 5.38 -14.86 -0.44
N GLU A 352 4.43 -15.31 -1.26
CA GLU A 352 3.21 -14.56 -1.61
C GLU A 352 2.00 -15.48 -1.75
N LEU A 353 0.80 -14.90 -1.65
CA LEU A 353 -0.47 -15.65 -1.67
C LEU A 353 -1.11 -15.61 -3.05
N ASN A 354 -0.36 -16.06 -4.06
CA ASN A 354 -0.85 -16.33 -5.41
C ASN A 354 -0.08 -17.52 -5.99
N TYR A 355 -0.58 -18.08 -7.08
CA TYR A 355 -0.01 -19.26 -7.71
C TYR A 355 1.02 -18.94 -8.79
N ASP A 356 0.85 -17.82 -9.49
CA ASP A 356 1.66 -17.51 -10.68
C ASP A 356 2.90 -16.64 -10.39
N GLY A 357 2.99 -16.06 -9.18
CA GLY A 357 4.11 -15.23 -8.73
C GLY A 357 4.12 -13.83 -9.37
N GLN A 358 3.82 -12.81 -8.59
CA GLN A 358 3.86 -11.42 -9.03
C GLN A 358 5.05 -10.66 -8.42
N LEU A 359 5.15 -10.63 -7.08
CA LEU A 359 6.29 -10.04 -6.38
C LEU A 359 7.60 -10.70 -6.78
N VAL A 360 7.62 -12.03 -6.92
CA VAL A 360 8.85 -12.77 -7.28
C VAL A 360 9.45 -12.31 -8.59
N ARG A 361 8.63 -11.90 -9.57
CA ARG A 361 9.11 -11.40 -10.87
C ARG A 361 9.80 -10.04 -10.73
N GLU A 362 9.30 -9.17 -9.86
CA GLU A 362 9.95 -7.90 -9.57
C GLU A 362 11.26 -8.11 -8.81
N VAL A 363 11.29 -9.03 -7.86
CA VAL A 363 12.54 -9.41 -7.19
C VAL A 363 13.55 -9.98 -8.20
N GLN A 364 13.11 -10.86 -9.13
CA GLN A 364 13.99 -11.38 -10.19
C GLN A 364 14.51 -10.30 -11.14
N ARG A 365 13.72 -9.24 -11.38
CA ARG A 365 14.14 -8.09 -12.18
C ARG A 365 15.22 -7.27 -11.47
N ALA A 366 15.09 -7.11 -10.15
CA ALA A 366 15.92 -6.22 -9.34
C ALA A 366 17.24 -6.85 -8.85
N VAL A 367 17.34 -8.19 -8.78
CA VAL A 367 18.55 -8.87 -8.29
C VAL A 367 19.62 -9.01 -9.37
N PRO A 368 20.92 -9.09 -8.98
CA PRO A 368 22.03 -9.34 -9.95
C PRO A 368 21.94 -10.70 -10.64
N ASP A 369 21.47 -11.75 -9.96
CA ASP A 369 21.34 -13.09 -10.51
C ASP A 369 19.96 -13.69 -10.20
N LYS A 370 19.06 -13.63 -11.18
CA LYS A 370 17.70 -14.15 -11.08
C LYS A 370 17.61 -15.64 -10.72
N ARG A 371 18.65 -16.44 -10.96
CA ARG A 371 18.70 -17.88 -10.62
C ARG A 371 18.75 -18.13 -9.11
N LYS A 372 19.09 -17.09 -8.34
CA LYS A 372 19.11 -17.12 -6.89
C LYS A 372 17.75 -16.75 -6.25
N VAL A 373 16.73 -16.49 -7.06
CA VAL A 373 15.39 -16.15 -6.58
C VAL A 373 14.46 -17.36 -6.70
N HIS A 374 13.88 -17.74 -5.56
CA HIS A 374 13.00 -18.88 -5.42
C HIS A 374 11.59 -18.40 -5.05
N PHE A 375 10.58 -19.03 -5.60
CA PHE A 375 9.19 -18.69 -5.34
C PHE A 375 8.55 -19.69 -4.40
N MET A 376 7.86 -19.19 -3.39
CA MET A 376 7.05 -19.96 -2.46
C MET A 376 5.64 -19.39 -2.45
N GLY A 377 4.81 -19.83 -3.40
CA GLY A 377 3.43 -19.38 -3.59
C GLY A 377 2.43 -20.25 -2.86
N LYS A 378 1.37 -19.65 -2.36
CA LYS A 378 0.18 -20.32 -1.85
C LYS A 378 -1.09 -19.67 -2.38
N SER A 379 -2.20 -20.37 -2.32
CA SER A 379 -3.50 -19.84 -2.71
C SER A 379 -4.55 -20.27 -1.69
N ALA A 380 -5.33 -19.31 -1.20
CA ALA A 380 -6.39 -19.51 -0.20
C ALA A 380 -5.91 -19.98 1.20
N GLU A 381 -4.61 -20.00 1.45
CA GLU A 381 -4.04 -20.39 2.75
C GLU A 381 -2.70 -19.67 3.02
N LEU A 382 -2.31 -19.56 4.29
CA LEU A 382 -1.03 -18.99 4.70
C LEU A 382 0.10 -20.05 4.68
N HIS A 383 1.34 -19.57 4.52
CA HIS A 383 2.53 -20.36 4.76
C HIS A 383 2.63 -20.77 6.23
N THR A 384 3.25 -21.92 6.50
CA THR A 384 3.55 -22.36 7.86
C THR A 384 5.02 -22.11 8.21
N VAL A 385 5.32 -21.96 9.50
CA VAL A 385 6.70 -21.80 9.99
C VAL A 385 7.55 -23.02 9.63
N ALA A 386 6.97 -24.23 9.64
CA ALA A 386 7.69 -25.47 9.31
C ALA A 386 8.11 -25.50 7.83
N GLU A 387 7.22 -25.13 6.91
CA GLU A 387 7.52 -25.01 5.48
C GLU A 387 8.63 -23.98 5.22
N LEU A 388 8.55 -22.82 5.87
CA LEU A 388 9.56 -21.78 5.79
C LEU A 388 10.93 -22.26 6.26
N CYS A 389 11.01 -22.91 7.43
CA CYS A 389 12.26 -23.44 7.95
C CYS A 389 12.86 -24.48 7.00
N ALA A 390 12.05 -25.39 6.45
CA ALA A 390 12.52 -26.39 5.49
C ALA A 390 13.05 -25.77 4.20
N ALA A 391 12.37 -24.73 3.68
CA ALA A 391 12.81 -24.00 2.50
C ALA A 391 14.13 -23.25 2.74
N LEU A 392 14.24 -22.53 3.86
CA LEU A 392 15.46 -21.80 4.23
C LEU A 392 16.64 -22.75 4.44
N GLU A 393 16.44 -23.88 5.11
CA GLU A 393 17.47 -24.91 5.28
C GLU A 393 17.90 -25.51 3.93
N GLY A 394 16.93 -25.83 3.07
CA GLY A 394 17.20 -26.38 1.74
C GLY A 394 18.07 -25.47 0.89
N VAL A 395 17.76 -24.18 0.82
CA VAL A 395 18.52 -23.21 0.03
C VAL A 395 19.90 -22.92 0.63
N SER A 396 19.99 -22.76 1.97
CA SER A 396 21.24 -22.38 2.63
C SER A 396 22.26 -23.50 2.70
N VAL A 397 21.82 -24.76 2.96
CA VAL A 397 22.71 -25.89 3.27
C VAL A 397 22.90 -26.83 2.10
N ARG A 398 21.87 -27.06 1.30
CA ARG A 398 21.84 -28.09 0.27
C ARG A 398 21.90 -27.51 -1.14
N HIS A 399 21.76 -26.20 -1.29
CA HIS A 399 21.58 -25.51 -2.59
C HIS A 399 20.43 -26.11 -3.42
N TRP A 400 19.44 -26.67 -2.73
CA TRP A 400 18.31 -27.38 -3.31
C TRP A 400 17.05 -27.09 -2.48
N LEU A 401 15.95 -26.84 -3.17
CA LEU A 401 14.63 -26.71 -2.54
C LEU A 401 14.01 -28.10 -2.37
N PRO A 402 13.44 -28.43 -1.19
CA PRO A 402 12.67 -29.64 -1.07
C PRO A 402 11.54 -29.66 -2.10
N GLU A 403 11.21 -30.82 -2.65
CA GLU A 403 10.02 -31.01 -3.49
C GLU A 403 8.76 -30.82 -2.62
N LEU A 404 8.45 -29.56 -2.32
CA LEU A 404 7.17 -29.18 -1.76
C LEU A 404 6.26 -28.81 -2.92
N PRO A 405 4.99 -29.19 -2.91
CA PRO A 405 4.08 -28.97 -4.04
C PRO A 405 3.84 -27.49 -4.40
N TYR A 406 4.40 -26.55 -3.61
CA TYR A 406 4.22 -25.12 -3.74
C TYR A 406 5.50 -24.33 -4.00
N ILE A 407 6.66 -25.02 -4.18
CA ILE A 407 7.94 -24.34 -4.41
C ILE A 407 8.38 -24.59 -5.85
N TRP A 408 8.56 -23.49 -6.59
CA TRP A 408 9.00 -23.53 -7.98
C TRP A 408 10.38 -22.88 -8.08
N THR A 409 11.31 -23.57 -8.73
CA THR A 409 12.64 -23.01 -9.04
C THR A 409 12.67 -22.22 -10.34
N GLU A 410 11.63 -22.34 -11.16
CA GLU A 410 11.46 -21.58 -12.40
C GLU A 410 10.05 -21.01 -12.44
N VAL A 411 9.93 -19.70 -12.55
CA VAL A 411 8.67 -19.05 -12.95
C VAL A 411 8.56 -19.28 -14.46
N ARG A 412 7.67 -20.18 -14.86
CA ARG A 412 7.39 -20.49 -16.27
C ARG A 412 6.58 -19.39 -16.96
#